data_43ccc437e1701ff3d22ebee06ba35906
#
_entry.id   43ccc437e1701ff3d22ebee06ba35906
#
_cell.length_a   1.000
_cell.length_b   1.000
_cell.length_c   1.000
_cell.angle_alpha   90.00
_cell.angle_beta   90.00
_cell.angle_gamma   90.00
#
_symmetry.space_group_name_H-M   'P 1'
#
loop_
_entity.id
_entity.type
_entity.pdbx_description
1 polymer ?
#
loop_
_entity_poly.entity_id
_entity_poly.type
_entity_poly.pdbx_seq_one_letter_code
_entity_poly.pdbx_strand_id
1 'polypeptide(L)'
;MTSSPNLDLVRSIYAGWERGDFGSAAWADPEIEFAFADGPEPGSWRGLAGMAEGYRDWLRAWEDFRAEPEQYLVIDDERILVLVRNSGRGRTSGLEVESHSVANLFHLRGGKVTRIVVYLDRGRALADLGLKE
;
A
#
# COMPACT_ATOMS: atom_id res chain seq x y z
N MET A 1 -26.44 6.53 -0.89
CA MET A 1 -25.43 5.49 -0.60
C MET A 1 -24.38 6.04 0.34
N THR A 2 -24.17 5.36 1.41
CA THR A 2 -23.19 5.79 2.39
C THR A 2 -21.82 5.26 2.03
N SER A 3 -20.80 6.11 2.11
CA SER A 3 -19.43 5.66 1.93
C SER A 3 -19.01 4.85 3.16
N SER A 4 -18.15 3.87 2.94
CA SER A 4 -17.57 3.08 4.01
C SER A 4 -16.56 3.93 4.79
N PRO A 5 -16.61 3.97 6.13
CA PRO A 5 -15.57 4.63 6.91
C PRO A 5 -14.17 4.07 6.62
N ASN A 6 -14.06 2.77 6.37
CA ASN A 6 -12.79 2.15 5.99
C ASN A 6 -12.29 2.68 4.65
N LEU A 7 -13.17 2.81 3.67
CA LEU A 7 -12.82 3.35 2.37
C LEU A 7 -12.36 4.79 2.48
N ASP A 8 -13.06 5.60 3.27
CA ASP A 8 -12.68 6.99 3.51
C ASP A 8 -11.30 7.09 4.15
N LEU A 9 -11.02 6.19 5.11
CA LEU A 9 -9.71 6.15 5.76
C LEU A 9 -8.60 5.82 4.76
N VAL A 10 -8.79 4.79 3.94
CA VAL A 10 -7.80 4.40 2.94
C VAL A 10 -7.57 5.52 1.94
N ARG A 11 -8.62 6.19 1.48
CA ARG A 11 -8.48 7.34 0.59
C ARG A 11 -7.67 8.47 1.23
N SER A 12 -7.88 8.72 2.52
CA SER A 12 -7.13 9.77 3.23
C SER A 12 -5.64 9.42 3.34
N ILE A 13 -5.32 8.13 3.48
CA ILE A 13 -3.93 7.68 3.50
C ILE A 13 -3.23 8.01 2.17
N TYR A 14 -3.86 7.67 1.06
CA TYR A 14 -3.28 7.98 -0.26
C TYR A 14 -3.20 9.47 -0.52
N ALA A 15 -4.18 10.24 -0.06
CA ALA A 15 -4.11 11.70 -0.18
C ALA A 15 -2.89 12.27 0.56
N GLY A 16 -2.56 11.72 1.73
CA GLY A 16 -1.35 12.09 2.46
C GLY A 16 -0.09 11.73 1.68
N TRP A 17 -0.05 10.53 1.13
CA TRP A 17 1.10 10.08 0.34
C TRP A 17 1.31 10.92 -0.92
N GLU A 18 0.22 11.34 -1.58
CA GLU A 18 0.31 12.22 -2.75
C GLU A 18 0.91 13.58 -2.40
N ARG A 19 0.73 14.05 -1.15
CA ARG A 19 1.37 15.27 -0.67
C ARG A 19 2.80 15.05 -0.21
N GLY A 20 3.30 13.82 -0.30
CA GLY A 20 4.64 13.46 0.18
C GLY A 20 4.72 13.19 1.67
N ASP A 21 3.58 13.08 2.34
CA ASP A 21 3.53 12.80 3.78
C ASP A 21 3.52 11.28 4.01
N PHE A 22 4.70 10.70 4.10
CA PHE A 22 4.87 9.28 4.39
C PHE A 22 5.17 9.02 5.87
N GLY A 23 5.29 10.06 6.66
CA GLY A 23 5.65 9.94 8.08
C GLY A 23 4.48 9.85 9.03
N SER A 24 3.29 10.26 8.59
CA SER A 24 2.11 10.21 9.45
C SER A 24 1.55 8.79 9.50
N ALA A 25 1.34 8.26 10.69
CA ALA A 25 0.84 6.91 10.90
C ALA A 25 -0.30 6.86 11.91
N ALA A 26 -1.03 7.96 12.07
CA ALA A 26 -2.17 8.02 12.98
C ALA A 26 -3.28 7.04 12.59
N TRP A 27 -3.33 6.66 11.32
CA TRP A 27 -4.30 5.70 10.79
C TRP A 27 -3.93 4.24 11.09
N ALA A 28 -2.74 3.98 11.58
CA ALA A 28 -2.22 2.63 11.75
C ALA A 28 -2.39 2.15 13.19
N ASP A 29 -2.73 0.85 13.34
CA ASP A 29 -2.69 0.18 14.63
C ASP A 29 -1.23 0.14 15.12
N PRO A 30 -0.97 0.32 16.43
CA PRO A 30 0.42 0.25 16.94
C PRO A 30 1.13 -1.06 16.65
N GLU A 31 0.38 -2.14 16.44
CA GLU A 31 0.93 -3.46 16.11
C GLU A 31 0.74 -3.84 14.65
N ILE A 32 0.59 -2.85 13.77
CA ILE A 32 0.39 -3.06 12.34
C ILE A 32 1.45 -3.98 11.75
N GLU A 33 1.03 -4.85 10.83
CA GLU A 33 1.95 -5.66 10.03
C GLU A 33 2.03 -5.08 8.63
N PHE A 34 3.25 -4.89 8.14
CA PHE A 34 3.52 -4.43 6.77
C PHE A 34 4.31 -5.51 6.06
N ALA A 35 3.80 -6.01 4.93
CA ALA A 35 4.41 -7.16 4.26
C ALA A 35 4.43 -6.98 2.75
N PHE A 36 5.47 -7.54 2.12
CA PHE A 36 5.51 -7.76 0.68
C PHE A 36 5.19 -9.24 0.44
N ALA A 37 4.11 -9.51 -0.29
CA ALA A 37 3.66 -10.86 -0.57
C ALA A 37 4.49 -11.54 -1.65
N ASP A 38 5.09 -10.76 -2.53
CA ASP A 38 5.86 -11.25 -3.67
C ASP A 38 7.03 -10.29 -3.97
N GLY A 39 7.68 -10.50 -5.11
CA GLY A 39 8.82 -9.69 -5.51
C GLY A 39 10.14 -10.34 -5.11
N PRO A 40 11.27 -9.67 -5.39
CA PRO A 40 12.59 -10.27 -5.16
C PRO A 40 12.92 -10.45 -3.68
N GLU A 41 12.33 -9.65 -2.80
CA GLU A 41 12.59 -9.72 -1.37
C GLU A 41 11.28 -9.70 -0.58
N PRO A 42 10.52 -10.81 -0.59
CA PRO A 42 9.31 -10.88 0.23
C PRO A 42 9.70 -10.88 1.71
N GLY A 43 8.86 -10.30 2.53
CA GLY A 43 9.13 -10.21 3.95
C GLY A 43 8.07 -9.42 4.67
N SER A 44 8.22 -9.30 5.98
CA SER A 44 7.27 -8.55 6.79
C SER A 44 7.97 -7.79 7.91
N TRP A 45 7.32 -6.72 8.33
CA TRP A 45 7.75 -5.85 9.43
C TRP A 45 6.55 -5.66 10.34
N ARG A 46 6.80 -5.58 11.63
CA ARG A 46 5.73 -5.46 12.62
C ARG A 46 5.89 -4.20 13.45
N GLY A 47 4.72 -3.59 13.78
CA GLY A 47 4.67 -2.38 14.59
C GLY A 47 4.95 -1.14 13.77
N LEU A 48 4.73 0.03 14.38
CA LEU A 48 4.93 1.31 13.69
C LEU A 48 6.37 1.52 13.27
N ALA A 49 7.31 1.16 14.13
CA ALA A 49 8.74 1.30 13.81
C ALA A 49 9.13 0.35 12.67
N GLY A 50 8.61 -0.87 12.67
CA GLY A 50 8.87 -1.84 11.60
C GLY A 50 8.31 -1.38 10.27
N MET A 51 7.07 -0.87 10.28
CA MET A 51 6.45 -0.34 9.08
C MET A 51 7.26 0.83 8.51
N ALA A 52 7.70 1.75 9.39
CA ALA A 52 8.51 2.89 8.96
C ALA A 52 9.83 2.43 8.34
N GLU A 53 10.45 1.39 8.89
CA GLU A 53 11.67 0.81 8.33
C GLU A 53 11.42 0.22 6.94
N GLY A 54 10.35 -0.55 6.77
CA GLY A 54 10.00 -1.15 5.49
C GLY A 54 9.73 -0.10 4.41
N TYR A 55 9.00 0.95 4.75
CA TYR A 55 8.76 2.06 3.82
C TYR A 55 10.03 2.81 3.50
N ARG A 56 10.87 3.03 4.48
CA ARG A 56 12.14 3.75 4.28
C ARG A 56 13.03 2.98 3.31
N ASP A 57 13.11 1.66 3.48
CA ASP A 57 13.90 0.82 2.58
C ASP A 57 13.36 0.87 1.16
N TRP A 58 12.04 0.84 1.01
CA TRP A 58 11.40 0.96 -0.30
C TRP A 58 11.69 2.31 -0.94
N LEU A 59 11.53 3.41 -0.18
CA LEU A 59 11.69 4.76 -0.70
C LEU A 59 13.14 5.09 -1.05
N ARG A 60 14.11 4.40 -0.45
CA ARG A 60 15.52 4.61 -0.77
C ARG A 60 15.90 4.23 -2.19
N ALA A 61 15.13 3.34 -2.80
CA ALA A 61 15.39 2.92 -4.18
C ALA A 61 14.94 3.94 -5.22
N TRP A 62 14.21 4.97 -4.79
CA TRP A 62 13.51 5.87 -5.69
C TRP A 62 13.82 7.33 -5.42
N GLU A 63 13.80 8.14 -6.50
CA GLU A 63 13.70 9.58 -6.43
C GLU A 63 12.31 9.98 -6.91
N ASP A 64 11.67 10.92 -6.21
CA ASP A 64 10.35 11.42 -6.56
C ASP A 64 9.30 10.30 -6.69
N PHE A 65 9.35 9.35 -5.77
CA PHE A 65 8.40 8.23 -5.77
C PHE A 65 6.97 8.74 -5.56
N ARG A 66 6.05 8.24 -6.39
CA ARG A 66 4.63 8.52 -6.30
C ARG A 66 3.83 7.23 -6.36
N ALA A 67 2.82 7.14 -5.51
CA ALA A 67 1.85 6.04 -5.51
C ALA A 67 0.48 6.66 -5.70
N GLU A 68 -0.15 6.40 -6.84
CA GLU A 68 -1.45 6.96 -7.18
C GLU A 68 -2.48 5.84 -7.24
N PRO A 69 -3.56 5.92 -6.44
CA PRO A 69 -4.61 4.90 -6.51
C PRO A 69 -5.36 5.00 -7.82
N GLU A 70 -5.53 3.86 -8.49
CA GLU A 70 -6.30 3.77 -9.72
C GLU A 70 -7.71 3.25 -9.46
N GLN A 71 -7.85 2.32 -8.52
CA GLN A 71 -9.13 1.71 -8.22
C GLN A 71 -9.15 1.18 -6.81
N TYR A 72 -10.26 1.38 -6.13
CA TYR A 72 -10.51 0.84 -4.79
C TYR A 72 -11.53 -0.29 -4.89
N LEU A 73 -11.18 -1.46 -4.37
CA LEU A 73 -12.06 -2.62 -4.35
C LEU A 73 -12.36 -3.00 -2.91
N VAL A 74 -13.59 -2.79 -2.47
CA VAL A 74 -14.02 -3.20 -1.13
C VAL A 74 -14.27 -4.71 -1.17
N ILE A 75 -13.42 -5.47 -0.46
CA ILE A 75 -13.50 -6.92 -0.44
C ILE A 75 -14.57 -7.37 0.56
N ASP A 76 -14.50 -6.83 1.77
CA ASP A 76 -15.47 -7.07 2.83
C ASP A 76 -15.39 -5.94 3.86
N ASP A 77 -16.01 -6.13 5.03
CA ASP A 77 -16.08 -5.09 6.06
C ASP A 77 -14.73 -4.72 6.65
N GLU A 78 -13.70 -5.54 6.44
CA GLU A 78 -12.38 -5.34 7.05
C GLU A 78 -11.23 -5.29 6.04
N ARG A 79 -11.51 -5.45 4.74
CA ARG A 79 -10.45 -5.48 3.73
C ARG A 79 -10.78 -4.63 2.51
N ILE A 80 -9.79 -3.86 2.09
CA ILE A 80 -9.89 -3.05 0.86
C ILE A 80 -8.62 -3.28 0.05
N LEU A 81 -8.79 -3.63 -1.22
CA LEU A 81 -7.68 -3.76 -2.16
C LEU A 81 -7.60 -2.49 -3.00
N VAL A 82 -6.43 -1.90 -3.09
CA VAL A 82 -6.20 -0.71 -3.91
C VAL A 82 -5.26 -1.08 -5.04
N LEU A 83 -5.72 -0.86 -6.27
CA LEU A 83 -4.88 -1.01 -7.44
C LEU A 83 -4.15 0.31 -7.64
N VAL A 84 -2.82 0.26 -7.74
CA VAL A 84 -1.97 1.44 -7.61
C VAL A 84 -1.08 1.60 -8.83
N ARG A 85 -0.93 2.84 -9.29
CA ARG A 85 0.11 3.22 -10.23
C ARG A 85 1.29 3.77 -9.44
N ASN A 86 2.42 3.09 -9.53
CA ASN A 86 3.66 3.58 -8.95
C ASN A 86 4.51 4.22 -10.02
N SER A 87 5.13 5.36 -9.71
CA SER A 87 6.05 6.02 -10.62
C SER A 87 7.19 6.63 -9.84
N GLY A 88 8.31 6.86 -10.51
CA GLY A 88 9.48 7.46 -9.90
C GLY A 88 10.70 7.21 -10.75
N ARG A 89 11.84 7.67 -10.25
CA ARG A 89 13.14 7.45 -10.89
C ARG A 89 13.96 6.52 -10.01
N GLY A 90 14.50 5.45 -10.59
CA GLY A 90 15.41 4.58 -9.86
C GLY A 90 16.66 5.34 -9.47
N ARG A 91 16.99 5.34 -8.17
CA ARG A 91 18.12 6.13 -7.67
C ARG A 91 19.44 5.66 -8.24
N THR A 92 19.60 4.34 -8.41
CA THR A 92 20.82 3.75 -8.93
C THR A 92 20.88 3.81 -10.46
N SER A 93 19.77 3.50 -11.13
CA SER A 93 19.71 3.42 -12.59
C SER A 93 19.50 4.77 -13.27
N GLY A 94 18.89 5.73 -12.57
CA GLY A 94 18.48 7.02 -13.15
C GLY A 94 17.33 6.93 -14.13
N LEU A 95 16.74 5.74 -14.28
CA LEU A 95 15.63 5.53 -15.22
C LEU A 95 14.30 5.87 -14.59
N GLU A 96 13.44 6.53 -15.38
CA GLU A 96 12.06 6.73 -14.97
C GLU A 96 11.28 5.44 -15.17
N VAL A 97 10.52 5.08 -14.15
CA VAL A 97 9.75 3.84 -14.12
C VAL A 97 8.31 4.17 -13.77
N GLU A 98 7.39 3.55 -14.49
CA GLU A 98 5.97 3.61 -14.19
C GLU A 98 5.43 2.18 -14.20
N SER A 99 4.66 1.83 -13.18
CA SER A 99 4.12 0.49 -13.05
C SER A 99 2.65 0.55 -12.65
N HIS A 100 1.81 -0.23 -13.34
CA HIS A 100 0.41 -0.43 -13.01
C HIS A 100 0.18 -1.82 -12.42
N SER A 101 1.25 -2.52 -12.02
CA SER A 101 1.15 -3.91 -11.56
C SER A 101 1.02 -4.05 -10.06
N VAL A 102 1.06 -2.94 -9.31
CA VAL A 102 1.05 -2.99 -7.84
C VAL A 102 -0.38 -2.97 -7.31
N ALA A 103 -0.62 -3.75 -6.26
CA ALA A 103 -1.86 -3.70 -5.50
C ALA A 103 -1.53 -3.76 -4.01
N ASN A 104 -2.21 -2.93 -3.22
CA ASN A 104 -2.04 -2.91 -1.77
C ASN A 104 -3.32 -3.40 -1.11
N LEU A 105 -3.21 -4.43 -0.29
CA LEU A 105 -4.34 -4.95 0.46
C LEU A 105 -4.29 -4.39 1.88
N PHE A 106 -5.32 -3.65 2.25
CA PHE A 106 -5.46 -3.07 3.59
C PHE A 106 -6.41 -3.92 4.42
N HIS A 107 -5.97 -4.33 5.61
CA HIS A 107 -6.82 -4.92 6.63
C HIS A 107 -7.10 -3.84 7.66
N LEU A 108 -8.38 -3.64 7.99
CA LEU A 108 -8.81 -2.58 8.89
C LEU A 108 -9.69 -3.14 10.01
N ARG A 109 -9.54 -2.57 11.19
CA ARG A 109 -10.38 -2.92 12.34
C ARG A 109 -10.44 -1.74 13.29
N GLY A 110 -11.66 -1.40 13.73
CA GLY A 110 -11.84 -0.33 14.71
C GLY A 110 -11.35 1.03 14.27
N GLY A 111 -11.42 1.34 12.96
CA GLY A 111 -10.97 2.62 12.42
C GLY A 111 -9.46 2.73 12.26
N LYS A 112 -8.74 1.60 12.31
CA LYS A 112 -7.30 1.55 12.14
C LYS A 112 -6.91 0.48 11.14
N VAL A 113 -5.80 0.70 10.44
CA VAL A 113 -5.21 -0.30 9.57
C VAL A 113 -4.36 -1.24 10.43
N THR A 114 -4.69 -2.53 10.38
CA THR A 114 -3.99 -3.55 11.16
C THR A 114 -2.94 -4.29 10.34
N ARG A 115 -3.05 -4.25 9.02
CA ARG A 115 -2.11 -4.92 8.13
C ARG A 115 -2.15 -4.29 6.74
N ILE A 116 -0.98 -4.17 6.11
CA ILE A 116 -0.86 -3.80 4.71
C ILE A 116 -0.05 -4.88 4.02
N VAL A 117 -0.59 -5.47 2.96
CA VAL A 117 0.13 -6.43 2.13
C VAL A 117 0.34 -5.82 0.76
N VAL A 118 1.61 -5.68 0.37
CA VAL A 118 1.96 -5.14 -0.94
C VAL A 118 2.17 -6.31 -1.91
N TYR A 119 1.42 -6.28 -3.01
CA TYR A 119 1.61 -7.19 -4.12
C TYR A 119 2.26 -6.41 -5.26
N LEU A 120 3.42 -6.85 -5.71
CA LEU A 120 4.05 -6.26 -6.88
C LEU A 120 3.43 -6.81 -8.17
N ASP A 121 2.72 -7.92 -8.07
CA ASP A 121 1.95 -8.52 -9.17
C ASP A 121 0.46 -8.44 -8.83
N ARG A 122 -0.23 -7.50 -9.47
CA ARG A 122 -1.66 -7.27 -9.31
C ARG A 122 -2.49 -8.52 -9.57
N GLY A 123 -2.12 -9.29 -10.59
CA GLY A 123 -2.81 -10.52 -10.92
C GLY A 123 -2.80 -11.53 -9.78
N ARG A 124 -1.68 -11.63 -9.07
CA ARG A 124 -1.57 -12.51 -7.91
C ARG A 124 -2.50 -12.07 -6.78
N ALA A 125 -2.60 -10.75 -6.54
CA ALA A 125 -3.50 -10.23 -5.52
C ALA A 125 -4.94 -10.60 -5.84
N LEU A 126 -5.35 -10.41 -7.08
CA LEU A 126 -6.71 -10.73 -7.52
C LEU A 126 -6.97 -12.24 -7.40
N ALA A 127 -6.01 -13.07 -7.78
CA ALA A 127 -6.14 -14.51 -7.68
C ALA A 127 -6.27 -14.96 -6.22
N ASP A 128 -5.43 -14.43 -5.34
CA ASP A 128 -5.45 -14.78 -3.92
C ASP A 128 -6.79 -14.42 -3.26
N LEU A 129 -7.44 -13.37 -3.75
CA LEU A 129 -8.72 -12.90 -3.22
C LEU A 129 -9.92 -13.48 -3.96
N GLY A 130 -9.69 -14.35 -4.94
CA GLY A 130 -10.76 -14.94 -5.73
C GLY A 130 -11.44 -13.97 -6.67
N LEU A 131 -10.76 -12.92 -7.08
CA LEU A 131 -11.28 -11.89 -7.96
C LEU A 131 -10.76 -12.08 -9.38
N LYS A 132 -11.48 -11.51 -10.34
CA LYS A 132 -11.08 -11.52 -11.74
C LYS A 132 -10.64 -10.13 -12.16
N GLU A 133 -9.68 -10.10 -13.06
CA GLU A 133 -9.27 -8.82 -13.65
C GLU A 133 -10.36 -8.23 -14.53
#